data_fe3092dc479b835f43bf133cdadccb6d
#
_entry.id   fe3092dc479b835f43bf133cdadccb6d
#
_cell.length_a   1.000
_cell.length_b   1.000
_cell.length_c   1.000
_cell.angle_alpha   90.00
_cell.angle_beta   90.00
_cell.angle_gamma   90.00
#
_symmetry.space_group_name_H-M   'P 1'
#
loop_
_entity.id
_entity.type
_entity.pdbx_description
1 polymer ?
#
loop_
_entity_poly.entity_id
_entity_poly.type
_entity_poly.pdbx_seq_one_letter_code
_entity_poly.pdbx_strand_id
1 'polypeptide(L)'
;MMRILPLLAVLVMAGGLLAARGPLAETASAADTRGVPKLSASDGHAAETKEDADGHVDEGEGHAEGVKLTPEQLQEFGIGVGTAEPGPLDVFIDFPAEIAFNGDRLAHVTPRVPGIIIKVDKSLGDPVQAGERLALMQSRELAEAKAAYLSALERLSLARTNFERESGLRRAKVTSDQEYLEAKQALAEAEIDKRANEQKLHALGFDDAYIDGLPNQAESELTVVPLTAPFEGIVVERHATLGERIGEDSPAFVIADLSSVWLNISIYPKDLGRVGIGQKVSVALPEGGAAIGTIRFIAPNVGEETRTARALTVLDNASMRLRPGSFVTARIAVESKMVQVRVPKTALQSHEGDTVVFAAGEDGFVPRPVRTGSSNGDFIEVLDGLQSGERYVQTGAFTLKAQMAKATFGDGHGH
;
A
#
# COMPACT_ATOMS: atom_id res chain seq x y z
N MET A 1 72.44 14.92 11.11
CA MET A 1 72.20 14.31 12.40
C MET A 1 70.79 13.81 12.34
N MET A 2 70.53 12.63 11.90
CA MET A 2 70.60 11.36 12.62
C MET A 2 69.32 11.01 13.37
N ARG A 3 68.50 10.10 12.71
CA ARG A 3 67.84 8.93 13.31
C ARG A 3 66.72 9.21 14.30
N ILE A 4 65.54 8.59 14.28
CA ILE A 4 65.25 7.15 14.33
C ILE A 4 63.75 6.93 13.98
N LEU A 5 63.47 5.94 13.13
CA LEU A 5 62.20 5.23 12.97
C LEU A 5 62.06 4.18 14.09
N PRO A 6 60.87 3.78 14.49
CA PRO A 6 60.67 2.35 14.55
C PRO A 6 59.40 1.87 13.80
N LEU A 7 59.66 0.86 13.09
CA LEU A 7 58.87 -0.23 12.56
C LEU A 7 58.11 -0.95 13.68
N LEU A 8 56.79 -1.22 13.51
CA LEU A 8 56.14 -2.28 14.27
C LEU A 8 55.10 -2.98 13.36
N ALA A 9 55.50 -4.05 12.81
CA ALA A 9 55.09 -5.44 12.91
C ALA A 9 53.59 -5.73 12.75
N VAL A 10 53.28 -6.28 11.58
CA VAL A 10 52.12 -7.07 11.22
C VAL A 10 52.12 -8.38 12.00
N LEU A 11 51.06 -8.69 12.74
CA LEU A 11 50.81 -10.03 13.28
C LEU A 11 49.62 -10.64 12.56
N VAL A 12 49.89 -11.51 11.61
CA VAL A 12 48.97 -12.46 10.99
C VAL A 12 48.81 -13.61 11.96
N MET A 13 47.62 -13.85 12.47
CA MET A 13 47.24 -15.09 13.14
C MET A 13 46.30 -15.88 12.22
N ALA A 14 46.89 -16.86 11.59
CA ALA A 14 46.20 -17.98 10.98
C ALA A 14 46.00 -19.05 12.04
N GLY A 15 44.81 -19.51 12.20
CA GLY A 15 44.47 -20.68 12.98
C GLY A 15 43.02 -21.00 12.67
N GLY A 16 42.64 -22.07 12.13
CA GLY A 16 43.00 -23.44 12.29
C GLY A 16 41.69 -24.18 12.13
N LEU A 17 41.56 -24.82 10.98
CA LEU A 17 40.44 -25.69 10.58
C LEU A 17 40.46 -26.90 11.49
N LEU A 18 39.39 -27.19 12.24
CA LEU A 18 39.20 -28.51 12.85
C LEU A 18 37.85 -29.07 12.42
N ALA A 19 37.89 -29.95 11.47
CA ALA A 19 36.81 -30.84 11.08
C ALA A 19 36.70 -31.95 12.14
N ALA A 20 35.50 -32.06 12.74
CA ALA A 20 35.11 -33.25 13.49
C ALA A 20 34.03 -33.98 12.70
N ARG A 21 34.43 -35.02 12.01
CA ARG A 21 33.60 -36.13 11.55
C ARG A 21 33.42 -37.09 12.73
N GLY A 22 32.16 -37.43 13.05
CA GLY A 22 31.83 -38.57 13.92
C GLY A 22 30.48 -39.14 13.49
N PRO A 23 30.20 -40.43 13.71
CA PRO A 23 29.86 -41.32 12.64
C PRO A 23 28.35 -41.64 12.57
N LEU A 24 28.00 -42.17 11.38
CA LEU A 24 26.76 -42.91 11.10
C LEU A 24 26.56 -44.06 12.08
N ALA A 25 25.39 -44.12 12.69
CA ALA A 25 24.85 -45.34 13.29
C ALA A 25 23.50 -45.63 12.64
N GLU A 26 23.58 -46.58 11.74
CA GLU A 26 22.51 -47.37 11.18
C GLU A 26 22.09 -48.40 12.23
N THR A 27 20.80 -48.37 12.66
CA THR A 27 20.17 -49.55 13.23
C THR A 27 18.75 -49.65 12.68
N ALA A 28 18.66 -50.61 11.80
CA ALA A 28 17.40 -51.26 11.42
C ALA A 28 16.95 -52.19 12.54
N SER A 29 15.66 -52.35 12.71
CA SER A 29 14.90 -53.53 13.16
C SER A 29 13.64 -53.03 13.90
N ALA A 30 12.54 -53.48 13.63
CA ALA A 30 11.79 -54.59 13.22
C ALA A 30 10.32 -54.32 13.55
N ALA A 31 9.50 -54.68 12.64
CA ALA A 31 8.11 -55.08 12.70
C ALA A 31 7.49 -55.34 14.07
N ASP A 32 6.32 -54.75 14.31
CA ASP A 32 5.26 -55.54 14.97
C ASP A 32 3.89 -55.26 14.28
N THR A 33 3.44 -56.30 13.64
CA THR A 33 2.18 -56.54 13.01
C THR A 33 1.16 -56.96 14.07
N ARG A 34 0.05 -56.29 14.20
CA ARG A 34 -1.26 -56.77 14.70
C ARG A 34 -2.32 -55.73 14.36
N GLY A 35 -3.39 -55.96 13.71
CA GLY A 35 -4.14 -57.14 13.37
C GLY A 35 -5.47 -56.63 12.85
N VAL A 36 -5.76 -56.86 11.58
CA VAL A 36 -7.09 -56.63 10.99
C VAL A 36 -7.90 -57.92 11.19
N PRO A 37 -9.13 -57.87 11.64
CA PRO A 37 -10.03 -58.96 11.37
C PRO A 37 -10.88 -58.68 10.11
N LYS A 38 -10.60 -59.42 9.08
CA LYS A 38 -11.57 -59.76 8.03
C LYS A 38 -12.64 -60.65 8.66
N LEU A 39 -13.88 -60.33 8.41
CA LEU A 39 -14.98 -61.31 8.52
C LEU A 39 -15.56 -61.53 7.17
N SER A 40 -15.53 -62.81 6.86
CA SER A 40 -15.84 -63.50 5.68
C SER A 40 -17.36 -63.54 5.39
N ALA A 41 -17.62 -63.62 4.10
CA ALA A 41 -18.88 -64.05 3.52
C ALA A 41 -19.35 -65.43 4.04
N SER A 42 -20.63 -65.60 4.21
CA SER A 42 -21.24 -66.90 4.16
C SER A 42 -22.56 -66.81 3.37
N ASP A 43 -22.61 -67.71 2.44
CA ASP A 43 -23.66 -68.01 1.50
C ASP A 43 -25.01 -68.46 2.13
N GLY A 44 -26.07 -68.22 1.36
CA GLY A 44 -27.07 -69.22 1.10
C GLY A 44 -28.40 -69.10 1.83
N HIS A 45 -29.44 -68.67 1.23
CA HIS A 45 -30.49 -69.60 0.77
C HIS A 45 -31.63 -68.83 0.10
N ALA A 46 -31.93 -69.28 -1.09
CA ALA A 46 -33.14 -68.97 -1.84
C ALA A 46 -34.38 -69.56 -1.18
N ALA A 47 -35.46 -68.81 -1.15
CA ALA A 47 -36.81 -69.35 -1.14
C ALA A 47 -37.74 -68.35 -1.85
N GLU A 48 -38.21 -68.80 -2.98
CA GLU A 48 -39.37 -68.25 -3.69
C GLU A 48 -40.61 -68.36 -2.82
N THR A 49 -41.42 -67.29 -2.79
CA THR A 49 -42.89 -67.41 -2.79
C THR A 49 -43.49 -66.17 -3.44
N LYS A 50 -44.37 -66.46 -4.29
CA LYS A 50 -45.19 -65.58 -5.14
C LYS A 50 -46.33 -64.93 -4.37
N GLU A 51 -46.79 -63.86 -5.00
CA GLU A 51 -48.18 -63.45 -5.20
C GLU A 51 -48.74 -62.30 -4.39
N ASP A 52 -49.07 -61.29 -5.18
CA ASP A 52 -50.23 -60.42 -5.19
C ASP A 52 -50.45 -59.44 -4.01
N ALA A 53 -50.29 -58.17 -4.30
CA ALA A 53 -51.38 -57.22 -4.03
C ALA A 53 -51.05 -55.85 -4.65
N ASP A 54 -51.98 -55.42 -5.50
CA ASP A 54 -52.26 -54.05 -5.87
C ASP A 54 -52.01 -53.05 -4.75
N GLY A 55 -51.07 -52.13 -4.98
CA GLY A 55 -50.81 -51.03 -4.11
C GLY A 55 -50.68 -49.76 -4.92
N HIS A 56 -51.75 -48.98 -4.97
CA HIS A 56 -51.80 -47.63 -5.49
C HIS A 56 -50.55 -46.87 -5.08
N VAL A 57 -49.77 -46.47 -6.07
CA VAL A 57 -48.77 -45.39 -5.93
C VAL A 57 -49.59 -44.10 -5.87
N ASP A 58 -49.91 -43.69 -4.67
CA ASP A 58 -50.36 -42.34 -4.38
C ASP A 58 -49.15 -41.39 -4.63
N GLU A 59 -49.05 -40.84 -5.82
CA GLU A 59 -48.22 -39.68 -6.08
C GLU A 59 -48.82 -38.51 -5.34
N GLY A 60 -48.56 -38.46 -4.04
CA GLY A 60 -48.80 -37.27 -3.25
C GLY A 60 -47.88 -36.14 -3.69
N GLU A 61 -48.30 -35.43 -4.75
CA GLU A 61 -47.84 -34.05 -4.96
C GLU A 61 -48.22 -33.27 -3.72
N GLY A 62 -47.27 -33.16 -2.80
CA GLY A 62 -47.34 -32.25 -1.68
C GLY A 62 -47.38 -30.82 -2.21
N HIS A 63 -48.57 -30.34 -2.49
CA HIS A 63 -48.80 -28.91 -2.75
C HIS A 63 -48.40 -28.16 -1.49
N ALA A 64 -47.22 -27.53 -1.52
CA ALA A 64 -46.84 -26.59 -0.48
C ALA A 64 -47.91 -25.49 -0.42
N GLU A 65 -48.72 -25.47 0.64
CA GLU A 65 -49.77 -24.47 0.82
C GLU A 65 -49.18 -23.07 0.79
N GLY A 66 -49.54 -22.29 -0.23
CA GLY A 66 -49.12 -20.91 -0.40
C GLY A 66 -49.88 -19.99 0.57
N VAL A 67 -49.19 -19.02 1.15
CA VAL A 67 -49.86 -17.98 1.96
C VAL A 67 -50.29 -16.84 1.08
N LYS A 68 -51.60 -16.60 1.02
CA LYS A 68 -52.21 -15.45 0.34
C LYS A 68 -52.21 -14.25 1.30
N LEU A 69 -51.55 -13.16 0.93
CA LEU A 69 -51.54 -11.90 1.68
C LEU A 69 -52.10 -10.78 0.79
N THR A 70 -52.92 -9.91 1.39
CA THR A 70 -53.39 -8.72 0.70
C THR A 70 -52.28 -7.68 0.61
N PRO A 71 -52.36 -6.68 -0.31
CA PRO A 71 -51.39 -5.61 -0.39
C PRO A 71 -51.20 -4.84 0.93
N GLU A 72 -52.28 -4.67 1.70
CA GLU A 72 -52.27 -4.02 3.01
C GLU A 72 -51.48 -4.85 4.03
N GLN A 73 -51.68 -6.18 4.04
CA GLN A 73 -50.95 -7.10 4.93
C GLN A 73 -49.47 -7.17 4.55
N LEU A 74 -49.13 -7.09 3.26
CA LEU A 74 -47.72 -7.04 2.84
C LEU A 74 -47.01 -5.81 3.39
N GLN A 75 -47.69 -4.63 3.38
CA GLN A 75 -47.16 -3.40 3.96
C GLN A 75 -47.08 -3.46 5.49
N GLU A 76 -48.10 -3.98 6.16
CA GLU A 76 -48.15 -4.11 7.61
C GLU A 76 -47.04 -5.03 8.13
N PHE A 77 -46.74 -6.10 7.42
CA PHE A 77 -45.67 -7.06 7.79
C PHE A 77 -44.28 -6.68 7.26
N GLY A 78 -44.14 -5.58 6.53
CA GLY A 78 -42.89 -5.15 5.96
C GLY A 78 -42.33 -6.11 4.91
N ILE A 79 -43.24 -6.81 4.17
CA ILE A 79 -42.87 -7.76 3.13
C ILE A 79 -42.76 -7.03 1.79
N GLY A 80 -41.57 -6.97 1.26
CA GLY A 80 -41.29 -6.38 -0.07
C GLY A 80 -41.12 -7.48 -1.11
N VAL A 81 -41.87 -7.32 -2.22
CA VAL A 81 -41.81 -8.23 -3.38
C VAL A 81 -40.92 -7.60 -4.45
N GLY A 82 -39.95 -8.32 -4.94
CA GLY A 82 -39.09 -7.93 -6.05
C GLY A 82 -39.20 -8.90 -7.22
N THR A 83 -38.56 -8.57 -8.33
CA THR A 83 -38.44 -9.43 -9.51
C THR A 83 -37.03 -9.98 -9.57
N ALA A 84 -36.89 -11.24 -9.88
CA ALA A 84 -35.58 -11.87 -10.09
C ALA A 84 -34.98 -11.36 -11.42
N GLU A 85 -33.84 -10.71 -11.34
CA GLU A 85 -33.22 -10.08 -12.50
C GLU A 85 -31.74 -10.50 -12.63
N PRO A 86 -31.25 -10.58 -13.89
CA PRO A 86 -29.84 -10.75 -14.12
C PRO A 86 -29.07 -9.51 -13.64
N GLY A 87 -27.85 -9.73 -13.23
CA GLY A 87 -27.03 -8.61 -12.80
C GLY A 87 -25.59 -8.98 -12.45
N PRO A 88 -24.73 -7.98 -12.27
CA PRO A 88 -23.36 -8.24 -11.87
C PRO A 88 -23.31 -8.74 -10.42
N LEU A 89 -22.48 -9.75 -10.19
CA LEU A 89 -22.14 -10.24 -8.87
C LEU A 89 -20.62 -10.13 -8.71
N ASP A 90 -20.20 -9.14 -7.92
CA ASP A 90 -18.80 -8.94 -7.59
C ASP A 90 -18.44 -9.82 -6.40
N VAL A 91 -17.46 -10.68 -6.57
CA VAL A 91 -16.91 -11.52 -5.50
C VAL A 91 -15.74 -10.78 -4.87
N PHE A 92 -15.80 -10.60 -3.56
CA PHE A 92 -14.77 -9.88 -2.80
C PHE A 92 -13.97 -10.84 -1.95
N ILE A 93 -12.68 -10.49 -1.76
CA ILE A 93 -11.83 -11.10 -0.74
C ILE A 93 -11.27 -9.97 0.13
N ASP A 94 -11.30 -10.23 1.43
CA ASP A 94 -10.75 -9.31 2.44
C ASP A 94 -9.31 -9.70 2.76
N PHE A 95 -8.40 -8.72 2.70
CA PHE A 95 -6.96 -8.87 2.99
C PHE A 95 -6.52 -7.89 4.07
N PRO A 96 -5.57 -8.29 4.94
CA PRO A 96 -4.94 -7.34 5.84
C PRO A 96 -4.12 -6.34 5.03
N ALA A 97 -4.19 -5.09 5.44
CA ALA A 97 -3.48 -4.00 4.80
C ALA A 97 -3.02 -2.94 5.80
N GLU A 98 -1.97 -2.21 5.44
CA GLU A 98 -1.41 -1.11 6.20
C GLU A 98 -1.46 0.16 5.37
N ILE A 99 -1.91 1.25 5.97
CA ILE A 99 -1.83 2.58 5.39
C ILE A 99 -0.42 3.12 5.66
N ALA A 100 0.27 3.54 4.61
CA ALA A 100 1.61 4.11 4.67
C ALA A 100 1.65 5.49 4.04
N PHE A 101 2.69 6.25 4.33
CA PHE A 101 2.95 7.48 3.58
C PHE A 101 3.07 7.17 2.08
N ASN A 102 2.58 8.09 1.26
CA ASN A 102 2.82 8.03 -0.17
C ASN A 102 4.30 8.35 -0.44
N GLY A 103 5.09 7.34 -0.79
CA GLY A 103 6.53 7.48 -1.02
C GLY A 103 6.88 8.45 -2.15
N ASP A 104 5.98 8.67 -3.12
CA ASP A 104 6.17 9.67 -4.19
C ASP A 104 5.95 11.11 -3.69
N ARG A 105 5.41 11.27 -2.47
CA ARG A 105 5.09 12.54 -1.80
C ARG A 105 5.67 12.63 -0.40
N LEU A 106 6.79 11.95 -0.19
CA LEU A 106 7.57 11.98 1.04
C LEU A 106 8.97 12.50 0.72
N ALA A 107 9.45 13.48 1.45
CA ALA A 107 10.81 13.99 1.30
C ALA A 107 11.58 13.96 2.60
N HIS A 108 12.78 13.42 2.52
CA HIS A 108 13.80 13.54 3.56
C HIS A 108 14.64 14.78 3.28
N VAL A 109 14.52 15.82 4.09
CA VAL A 109 15.28 17.05 3.96
C VAL A 109 16.62 16.86 4.66
N THR A 110 17.64 16.51 3.87
CA THR A 110 19.03 16.36 4.32
C THR A 110 19.85 17.57 3.92
N PRO A 111 20.74 18.08 4.78
CA PRO A 111 21.67 19.14 4.38
C PRO A 111 22.69 18.60 3.37
N ARG A 112 23.12 19.43 2.44
CA ARG A 112 24.16 19.10 1.44
C ARG A 112 25.59 19.27 1.97
N VAL A 113 25.74 19.89 3.12
CA VAL A 113 26.98 20.09 3.85
C VAL A 113 26.75 19.86 5.34
N PRO A 114 27.68 19.29 6.08
CA PRO A 114 27.53 19.13 7.52
C PRO A 114 27.54 20.49 8.23
N GLY A 115 26.78 20.60 9.33
CA GLY A 115 26.73 21.83 10.10
C GLY A 115 26.00 21.69 11.42
N ILE A 116 25.90 22.79 12.15
CA ILE A 116 25.24 22.90 13.45
C ILE A 116 23.94 23.69 13.29
N ILE A 117 22.86 23.19 13.83
CA ILE A 117 21.56 23.88 13.80
C ILE A 117 21.63 25.08 14.76
N ILE A 118 21.44 26.28 14.21
CA ILE A 118 21.45 27.55 14.96
C ILE A 118 20.07 28.14 15.20
N LYS A 119 19.06 27.66 14.41
CA LYS A 119 17.68 28.07 14.59
C LYS A 119 16.77 27.00 13.99
N VAL A 120 15.65 26.73 14.66
CA VAL A 120 14.58 25.85 14.15
C VAL A 120 13.32 26.70 14.04
N ASP A 121 12.77 26.79 12.83
CA ASP A 121 11.58 27.61 12.53
C ASP A 121 10.30 26.76 12.48
N LYS A 122 10.41 25.44 12.26
CA LYS A 122 9.27 24.50 12.14
C LYS A 122 9.39 23.34 13.12
N SER A 123 8.23 22.91 13.62
CA SER A 123 8.08 21.81 14.55
C SER A 123 7.29 20.64 13.93
N LEU A 124 7.28 19.50 14.64
CA LEU A 124 6.50 18.35 14.27
C LEU A 124 5.00 18.73 14.14
N GLY A 125 4.36 18.37 13.03
CA GLY A 125 2.96 18.67 12.75
C GLY A 125 2.71 20.02 12.06
N ASP A 126 3.72 20.89 11.93
CA ASP A 126 3.56 22.18 11.27
C ASP A 126 3.36 22.00 9.76
N PRO A 127 2.43 22.75 9.16
CA PRO A 127 2.31 22.84 7.71
C PRO A 127 3.45 23.69 7.14
N VAL A 128 3.90 23.29 5.96
CA VAL A 128 4.97 23.97 5.23
C VAL A 128 4.62 24.13 3.76
N GLN A 129 5.13 25.20 3.14
CA GLN A 129 5.02 25.44 1.71
C GLN A 129 6.35 25.18 1.00
N ALA A 130 6.31 24.95 -0.33
CA ALA A 130 7.52 24.80 -1.12
C ALA A 130 8.46 26.02 -0.96
N GLY A 131 9.74 25.79 -0.68
CA GLY A 131 10.75 26.80 -0.43
C GLY A 131 10.71 27.45 0.97
N GLU A 132 9.73 27.11 1.81
CA GLU A 132 9.64 27.66 3.17
C GLU A 132 10.78 27.14 4.04
N ARG A 133 11.35 28.06 4.85
CA ARG A 133 12.49 27.74 5.71
C ARG A 133 12.06 26.94 6.94
N LEU A 134 12.69 25.77 7.14
CA LEU A 134 12.47 24.86 8.25
C LEU A 134 13.41 25.13 9.41
N ALA A 135 14.68 25.40 9.07
CA ALA A 135 15.75 25.67 10.04
C ALA A 135 16.87 26.46 9.38
N LEU A 136 17.72 27.07 10.21
CA LEU A 136 19.00 27.61 9.83
C LEU A 136 20.12 26.76 10.42
N MET A 137 21.09 26.44 9.60
CA MET A 137 22.28 25.68 9.97
C MET A 137 23.55 26.52 9.71
N GLN A 138 24.53 26.38 10.55
CA GLN A 138 25.87 26.98 10.35
C GLN A 138 26.82 25.89 9.87
N SER A 139 27.41 26.07 8.69
CA SER A 139 28.39 25.16 8.09
C SER A 139 29.72 25.84 7.86
N ARG A 140 30.75 25.24 8.41
CA ARG A 140 32.15 25.68 8.20
C ARG A 140 32.59 25.39 6.76
N GLU A 141 32.21 24.20 6.23
CA GLU A 141 32.57 23.79 4.88
C GLU A 141 32.00 24.74 3.85
N LEU A 142 30.72 25.15 3.99
CA LEU A 142 30.12 26.15 3.11
C LEU A 142 30.88 27.50 3.22
N ALA A 143 31.24 27.94 4.44
CA ALA A 143 31.96 29.16 4.60
C ALA A 143 33.35 29.14 3.89
N GLU A 144 34.06 28.01 3.98
CA GLU A 144 35.31 27.80 3.26
C GLU A 144 35.12 27.80 1.74
N ALA A 145 34.08 27.17 1.22
CA ALA A 145 33.77 27.17 -0.23
C ALA A 145 33.42 28.58 -0.76
N LYS A 146 32.58 29.32 -0.02
CA LYS A 146 32.24 30.72 -0.36
C LYS A 146 33.46 31.65 -0.29
N ALA A 147 34.28 31.54 0.74
CA ALA A 147 35.49 32.34 0.87
C ALA A 147 36.51 32.05 -0.23
N ALA A 148 36.66 30.79 -0.62
CA ALA A 148 37.52 30.41 -1.75
C ALA A 148 37.03 31.02 -3.07
N TYR A 149 35.72 30.99 -3.34
CA TYR A 149 35.15 31.63 -4.52
C TYR A 149 35.34 33.14 -4.54
N LEU A 150 35.05 33.83 -3.44
CA LEU A 150 35.24 35.28 -3.35
C LEU A 150 36.71 35.64 -3.51
N SER A 151 37.67 34.91 -2.93
CA SER A 151 39.08 35.08 -3.12
C SER A 151 39.53 34.87 -4.58
N ALA A 152 38.97 33.88 -5.27
CA ALA A 152 39.25 33.63 -6.70
C ALA A 152 38.67 34.74 -7.58
N LEU A 153 37.52 35.29 -7.24
CA LEU A 153 36.93 36.44 -7.94
C LEU A 153 37.79 37.68 -7.86
N GLU A 154 38.33 38.01 -6.66
CA GLU A 154 39.24 39.14 -6.48
C GLU A 154 40.56 38.94 -7.23
N ARG A 155 41.15 37.72 -7.21
CA ARG A 155 42.34 37.39 -8.03
C ARG A 155 42.09 37.57 -9.48
N LEU A 156 40.93 37.13 -10.00
CA LEU A 156 40.55 37.31 -11.40
C LEU A 156 40.45 38.80 -11.78
N SER A 157 39.84 39.62 -10.91
CA SER A 157 39.74 41.07 -11.11
C SER A 157 41.12 41.71 -11.25
N LEU A 158 42.06 41.38 -10.34
CA LEU A 158 43.43 41.85 -10.36
C LEU A 158 44.19 41.38 -11.61
N ALA A 159 44.09 40.08 -11.94
CA ALA A 159 44.77 39.53 -13.11
C ALA A 159 44.25 40.14 -14.41
N ARG A 160 42.96 40.41 -14.52
CA ARG A 160 42.33 41.08 -15.66
C ARG A 160 42.86 42.51 -15.81
N THR A 161 42.89 43.28 -14.74
CA THR A 161 43.43 44.64 -14.72
C THR A 161 44.92 44.68 -15.13
N ASN A 162 45.73 43.74 -14.63
CA ASN A 162 47.13 43.62 -15.02
C ASN A 162 47.29 43.27 -16.49
N PHE A 163 46.53 42.29 -16.99
CA PHE A 163 46.55 41.90 -18.41
C PHE A 163 46.14 43.07 -19.34
N GLU A 164 45.10 43.81 -18.99
CA GLU A 164 44.64 44.97 -19.75
C GLU A 164 45.75 46.03 -19.80
N ARG A 165 46.42 46.31 -18.69
CA ARG A 165 47.57 47.24 -18.61
C ARG A 165 48.71 46.77 -19.51
N GLU A 166 49.18 45.53 -19.35
CA GLU A 166 50.30 44.97 -20.14
C GLU A 166 49.92 44.87 -21.65
N SER A 167 48.70 44.58 -21.98
CA SER A 167 48.19 44.61 -23.33
C SER A 167 48.24 46.04 -23.96
N GLY A 168 47.93 47.06 -23.15
CA GLY A 168 48.07 48.46 -23.52
C GLY A 168 49.55 48.89 -23.76
N LEU A 169 50.43 48.54 -22.84
CA LEU A 169 51.86 48.84 -22.90
C LEU A 169 52.52 48.08 -24.07
N ARG A 170 52.15 46.88 -24.38
CA ARG A 170 52.62 46.14 -25.53
C ARG A 170 52.23 46.81 -26.85
N ARG A 171 50.99 47.29 -26.99
CA ARG A 171 50.58 48.09 -28.16
C ARG A 171 51.39 49.37 -28.33
N ALA A 172 51.78 49.98 -27.20
CA ALA A 172 52.66 51.14 -27.16
C ALA A 172 54.16 50.82 -27.36
N LYS A 173 54.54 49.54 -27.48
CA LYS A 173 55.91 49.02 -27.54
C LYS A 173 56.76 49.37 -26.30
N VAL A 174 56.20 49.47 -25.13
CA VAL A 174 56.85 49.85 -23.89
C VAL A 174 57.16 48.66 -22.98
N THR A 175 56.43 47.55 -23.10
CA THR A 175 56.64 46.31 -22.32
C THR A 175 57.28 45.20 -23.16
N SER A 176 57.88 44.19 -22.49
CA SER A 176 58.45 43.03 -23.16
C SER A 176 57.37 42.02 -23.55
N ASP A 177 57.61 41.17 -24.54
CA ASP A 177 56.71 40.07 -24.91
C ASP A 177 56.55 39.05 -23.73
N GLN A 178 57.57 38.92 -22.89
CA GLN A 178 57.53 38.04 -21.74
C GLN A 178 56.52 38.56 -20.68
N GLU A 179 56.55 39.80 -20.31
CA GLU A 179 55.62 40.40 -19.31
C GLU A 179 54.16 40.28 -19.79
N TYR A 180 53.90 40.50 -21.07
CA TYR A 180 52.59 40.29 -21.66
C TYR A 180 52.15 38.84 -21.57
N LEU A 181 53.01 37.84 -21.89
CA LEU A 181 52.68 36.40 -21.82
C LEU A 181 52.46 35.96 -20.34
N GLU A 182 53.23 36.44 -19.40
CA GLU A 182 53.06 36.22 -18.00
C GLU A 182 51.71 36.76 -17.48
N ALA A 183 51.35 37.97 -17.83
CA ALA A 183 50.05 38.55 -17.50
C ALA A 183 48.89 37.78 -18.11
N LYS A 184 49.05 37.31 -19.38
CA LYS A 184 48.05 36.47 -20.05
C LYS A 184 47.88 35.11 -19.38
N GLN A 185 49.00 34.49 -18.98
CA GLN A 185 48.97 33.22 -18.24
C GLN A 185 48.26 33.38 -16.89
N ALA A 186 48.63 34.44 -16.13
CA ALA A 186 48.01 34.71 -14.82
C ALA A 186 46.52 34.98 -14.94
N LEU A 187 46.05 35.63 -16.03
CA LEU A 187 44.63 35.78 -16.26
C LEU A 187 43.92 34.41 -16.51
N ALA A 188 44.53 33.59 -17.39
CA ALA A 188 43.96 32.27 -17.70
C ALA A 188 43.88 31.35 -16.43
N GLU A 189 44.94 31.39 -15.60
CA GLU A 189 44.94 30.64 -14.32
C GLU A 189 43.87 31.15 -13.36
N ALA A 190 43.69 32.46 -13.25
CA ALA A 190 42.64 33.04 -12.37
C ALA A 190 41.23 32.75 -12.89
N GLU A 191 41.01 32.70 -14.22
CA GLU A 191 39.73 32.28 -14.80
C GLU A 191 39.40 30.82 -14.52
N ILE A 192 40.39 29.94 -14.57
CA ILE A 192 40.25 28.51 -14.23
C ILE A 192 39.92 28.35 -12.73
N ASP A 193 40.67 29.07 -11.84
CA ASP A 193 40.47 29.01 -10.38
C ASP A 193 39.07 29.51 -9.99
N LYS A 194 38.62 30.64 -10.57
CA LYS A 194 37.24 31.13 -10.36
C LYS A 194 36.22 30.08 -10.74
N ARG A 195 36.35 29.53 -11.96
CA ARG A 195 35.41 28.51 -12.48
C ARG A 195 35.40 27.24 -11.60
N ALA A 196 36.55 26.79 -11.12
CA ALA A 196 36.64 25.60 -10.27
C ALA A 196 35.90 25.81 -8.90
N ASN A 197 36.04 26.99 -8.31
CA ASN A 197 35.34 27.30 -7.05
C ASN A 197 33.84 27.53 -7.26
N GLU A 198 33.44 28.10 -8.39
CA GLU A 198 32.04 28.22 -8.80
C GLU A 198 31.38 26.86 -8.95
N GLN A 199 32.04 25.89 -9.61
CA GLN A 199 31.55 24.52 -9.73
C GLN A 199 31.38 23.80 -8.38
N LYS A 200 32.21 24.10 -7.39
CA LYS A 200 32.02 23.58 -6.03
C LYS A 200 30.72 24.10 -5.42
N LEU A 201 30.41 25.38 -5.57
CA LEU A 201 29.16 25.96 -5.07
C LEU A 201 27.94 25.38 -5.79
N HIS A 202 28.02 25.15 -7.11
CA HIS A 202 26.97 24.46 -7.84
C HIS A 202 26.75 23.02 -7.33
N ALA A 203 27.83 22.29 -7.05
CA ALA A 203 27.73 20.94 -6.46
C ALA A 203 27.02 20.94 -5.10
N LEU A 204 27.17 22.01 -4.33
CA LEU A 204 26.45 22.26 -3.08
C LEU A 204 25.00 22.74 -3.29
N GLY A 205 24.58 22.93 -4.56
CA GLY A 205 23.22 23.26 -4.96
C GLY A 205 22.85 24.70 -5.00
N PHE A 206 23.84 25.59 -5.04
CA PHE A 206 23.61 27.03 -5.28
C PHE A 206 23.55 27.30 -6.77
N ASP A 207 22.58 28.10 -7.19
CA ASP A 207 22.41 28.52 -8.58
C ASP A 207 23.28 29.75 -8.88
N ASP A 208 23.35 30.10 -10.19
CA ASP A 208 24.13 31.26 -10.69
C ASP A 208 23.68 32.55 -10.00
N ALA A 209 22.38 32.76 -9.81
CA ALA A 209 21.83 33.98 -9.22
C ALA A 209 22.30 34.17 -7.76
N TYR A 210 22.36 33.10 -7.02
CA TYR A 210 22.88 33.10 -5.66
C TYR A 210 24.38 33.38 -5.61
N ILE A 211 25.16 32.71 -6.49
CA ILE A 211 26.61 32.82 -6.56
C ILE A 211 27.02 34.23 -6.98
N ASP A 212 26.36 34.82 -7.95
CA ASP A 212 26.61 36.20 -8.40
C ASP A 212 26.28 37.25 -7.31
N GLY A 213 25.34 36.91 -6.42
CA GLY A 213 24.99 37.73 -5.26
C GLY A 213 25.97 37.67 -4.09
N LEU A 214 26.87 36.65 -4.02
CA LEU A 214 27.76 36.41 -2.90
C LEU A 214 28.66 37.63 -2.53
N PRO A 215 29.23 38.41 -3.47
CA PRO A 215 30.05 39.59 -3.14
C PRO A 215 29.31 40.66 -2.33
N ASN A 216 27.98 40.66 -2.36
CA ASN A 216 27.13 41.65 -1.71
C ASN A 216 26.49 41.11 -0.41
N GLN A 217 26.74 39.84 -0.07
CA GLN A 217 26.24 39.25 1.20
C GLN A 217 27.04 39.71 2.40
N ALA A 218 26.36 39.83 3.54
CA ALA A 218 27.04 40.11 4.81
C ALA A 218 27.93 38.92 5.21
N GLU A 219 29.10 39.18 5.83
CA GLU A 219 30.03 38.14 6.31
C GLU A 219 29.35 37.13 7.24
N SER A 220 28.40 37.58 8.08
CA SER A 220 27.65 36.74 8.99
C SER A 220 26.76 35.71 8.29
N GLU A 221 26.37 35.93 7.01
CA GLU A 221 25.54 35.06 6.21
C GLU A 221 26.35 34.02 5.42
N LEU A 222 27.67 34.22 5.34
CA LEU A 222 28.54 33.30 4.60
C LEU A 222 28.54 31.87 5.20
N THR A 223 28.35 31.76 6.51
CA THR A 223 28.35 30.47 7.21
C THR A 223 26.99 29.82 7.29
N VAL A 224 25.91 30.53 6.93
CA VAL A 224 24.53 30.10 7.19
C VAL A 224 23.94 29.40 5.97
N VAL A 225 23.30 28.25 6.21
CA VAL A 225 22.55 27.43 5.24
C VAL A 225 21.10 27.35 5.69
N PRO A 226 20.13 27.84 4.89
CA PRO A 226 18.73 27.54 5.14
C PRO A 226 18.39 26.12 4.71
N LEU A 227 17.73 25.36 5.58
CA LEU A 227 17.05 24.12 5.21
C LEU A 227 15.62 24.47 4.83
N THR A 228 15.21 24.14 3.61
CA THR A 228 13.90 24.52 3.06
C THR A 228 13.08 23.30 2.68
N ALA A 229 11.76 23.44 2.72
CA ALA A 229 10.82 22.42 2.28
C ALA A 229 10.85 22.28 0.74
N PRO A 230 10.97 21.06 0.18
CA PRO A 230 10.99 20.87 -1.26
C PRO A 230 9.60 21.03 -1.92
N PHE A 231 8.53 20.79 -1.17
CA PHE A 231 7.14 20.92 -1.61
C PHE A 231 6.22 21.24 -0.42
N GLU A 232 4.96 21.54 -0.71
CA GLU A 232 3.91 21.77 0.29
C GLU A 232 3.54 20.47 1.01
N GLY A 233 3.49 20.48 2.34
CA GLY A 233 3.16 19.32 3.14
C GLY A 233 3.15 19.60 4.64
N ILE A 234 3.31 18.54 5.42
CA ILE A 234 3.35 18.57 6.88
C ILE A 234 4.69 17.95 7.33
N VAL A 235 5.29 18.52 8.35
CA VAL A 235 6.47 17.96 9.02
C VAL A 235 6.03 16.71 9.80
N VAL A 236 6.41 15.53 9.33
CA VAL A 236 6.05 14.23 9.96
C VAL A 236 7.16 13.70 10.87
N GLU A 237 8.42 14.11 10.64
CA GLU A 237 9.53 13.83 11.54
C GLU A 237 10.46 15.05 11.61
N ARG A 238 11.04 15.30 12.78
CA ARG A 238 12.01 16.35 13.00
C ARG A 238 13.16 15.83 13.86
N HIS A 239 14.35 15.75 13.26
CA HIS A 239 15.58 15.39 13.94
C HIS A 239 16.44 16.63 14.24
N ALA A 240 16.20 17.75 13.54
CA ALA A 240 16.92 19.00 13.77
C ALA A 240 16.63 19.56 15.18
N THR A 241 17.66 19.59 16.04
CA THR A 241 17.62 20.18 17.38
C THR A 241 18.62 21.32 17.47
N LEU A 242 18.26 22.41 18.18
CA LEU A 242 19.15 23.56 18.36
C LEU A 242 20.48 23.14 18.99
N GLY A 243 21.61 23.51 18.36
CA GLY A 243 22.95 23.14 18.78
C GLY A 243 23.41 21.75 18.31
N GLU A 244 22.56 20.97 17.71
CA GLU A 244 22.91 19.65 17.19
C GLU A 244 23.65 19.74 15.85
N ARG A 245 24.64 18.86 15.67
CA ARG A 245 25.36 18.70 14.41
C ARG A 245 24.67 17.68 13.52
N ILE A 246 24.30 18.08 12.30
CA ILE A 246 23.70 17.20 11.30
C ILE A 246 24.67 17.03 10.13
N GLY A 247 24.83 15.80 9.68
CA GLY A 247 25.63 15.42 8.51
C GLY A 247 24.77 15.22 7.25
N GLU A 248 25.45 14.94 6.13
CA GLU A 248 24.82 14.71 4.83
C GLU A 248 24.00 13.40 4.78
N ASP A 249 24.29 12.44 5.66
CA ASP A 249 23.62 11.12 5.70
C ASP A 249 22.39 11.09 6.61
N SER A 250 22.08 12.19 7.28
CA SER A 250 21.00 12.24 8.27
C SER A 250 19.93 13.25 7.88
N PRO A 251 18.66 12.85 7.74
CA PRO A 251 17.59 13.78 7.45
C PRO A 251 17.37 14.70 8.66
N ALA A 252 17.31 16.02 8.42
CA ALA A 252 16.96 17.01 9.45
C ALA A 252 15.45 17.05 9.69
N PHE A 253 14.68 16.89 8.63
CA PHE A 253 13.22 16.83 8.63
C PHE A 253 12.72 15.78 7.64
N VAL A 254 11.52 15.23 7.91
CA VAL A 254 10.75 14.47 6.94
C VAL A 254 9.44 15.21 6.72
N ILE A 255 9.14 15.50 5.45
CA ILE A 255 7.94 16.21 5.02
C ILE A 255 7.09 15.26 4.19
N ALA A 256 5.79 15.20 4.46
CA ALA A 256 4.85 14.40 3.72
C ALA A 256 3.66 15.25 3.25
N ASP A 257 3.24 15.06 2.00
CA ASP A 257 1.93 15.49 1.54
C ASP A 257 0.94 14.36 1.83
N LEU A 258 0.05 14.61 2.79
CA LEU A 258 -0.96 13.66 3.27
C LEU A 258 -2.24 13.65 2.45
N SER A 259 -2.35 14.40 1.36
CA SER A 259 -3.52 14.41 0.48
C SER A 259 -3.79 13.06 -0.18
N SER A 260 -2.78 12.20 -0.25
CA SER A 260 -2.87 10.82 -0.67
C SER A 260 -2.00 9.92 0.19
N VAL A 261 -2.40 8.66 0.33
CA VAL A 261 -1.68 7.64 1.09
C VAL A 261 -1.51 6.37 0.27
N TRP A 262 -0.52 5.60 0.60
CA TRP A 262 -0.38 4.24 0.09
C TRP A 262 -1.14 3.26 0.97
N LEU A 263 -1.75 2.27 0.34
CA LEU A 263 -2.29 1.09 0.99
C LEU A 263 -1.45 -0.12 0.58
N ASN A 264 -0.69 -0.64 1.50
CA ASN A 264 0.09 -1.86 1.34
C ASN A 264 -0.77 -3.06 1.73
N ILE A 265 -1.17 -3.87 0.76
CA ILE A 265 -2.07 -5.01 0.96
C ILE A 265 -1.23 -6.29 0.97
N SER A 266 -1.42 -7.12 1.99
CA SER A 266 -0.74 -8.40 2.13
C SER A 266 -1.57 -9.53 1.50
N ILE A 267 -1.13 -10.03 0.34
CA ILE A 267 -1.84 -11.05 -0.42
C ILE A 267 -1.20 -12.41 -0.16
N TYR A 268 -2.00 -13.39 0.27
CA TYR A 268 -1.52 -14.75 0.47
C TYR A 268 -1.24 -15.45 -0.86
N PRO A 269 -0.22 -16.34 -0.93
CA PRO A 269 0.15 -17.03 -2.17
C PRO A 269 -1.01 -17.77 -2.86
N LYS A 270 -1.92 -18.35 -2.08
CA LYS A 270 -3.11 -19.06 -2.59
C LYS A 270 -4.08 -18.16 -3.39
N ASP A 271 -4.06 -16.85 -3.10
CA ASP A 271 -4.99 -15.86 -3.67
C ASP A 271 -4.34 -15.02 -4.78
N LEU A 272 -3.01 -15.13 -4.99
CA LEU A 272 -2.25 -14.36 -5.98
C LEU A 272 -2.78 -14.53 -7.42
N GLY A 273 -3.26 -15.73 -7.77
CA GLY A 273 -3.83 -15.98 -9.10
C GLY A 273 -5.17 -15.27 -9.35
N ARG A 274 -5.81 -14.74 -8.30
CA ARG A 274 -7.11 -14.06 -8.37
C ARG A 274 -6.99 -12.54 -8.26
N VAL A 275 -5.85 -12.04 -7.79
CA VAL A 275 -5.59 -10.60 -7.60
C VAL A 275 -4.73 -10.08 -8.73
N GLY A 276 -5.17 -9.01 -9.38
CA GLY A 276 -4.50 -8.40 -10.53
C GLY A 276 -4.43 -6.88 -10.46
N ILE A 277 -3.51 -6.31 -11.23
CA ILE A 277 -3.39 -4.85 -11.41
C ILE A 277 -4.68 -4.33 -12.06
N GLY A 278 -5.16 -3.16 -11.59
CA GLY A 278 -6.39 -2.53 -12.06
C GLY A 278 -7.66 -2.94 -11.32
N GLN A 279 -7.61 -3.96 -10.45
CA GLN A 279 -8.75 -4.34 -9.63
C GLN A 279 -9.08 -3.26 -8.60
N LYS A 280 -10.38 -3.09 -8.33
CA LYS A 280 -10.87 -2.14 -7.33
C LYS A 280 -10.64 -2.65 -5.92
N VAL A 281 -10.18 -1.75 -5.08
CA VAL A 281 -9.95 -1.96 -3.65
C VAL A 281 -10.79 -0.97 -2.88
N SER A 282 -11.45 -1.42 -1.82
CA SER A 282 -12.16 -0.56 -0.88
C SER A 282 -11.68 -0.80 0.54
N VAL A 283 -11.58 0.27 1.31
CA VAL A 283 -11.26 0.26 2.73
C VAL A 283 -12.38 0.97 3.47
N ALA A 284 -12.99 0.30 4.42
CA ALA A 284 -14.03 0.91 5.26
C ALA A 284 -13.43 2.02 6.14
N LEU A 285 -14.10 3.17 6.21
CA LEU A 285 -13.71 4.28 7.08
C LEU A 285 -14.44 4.16 8.44
N PRO A 286 -13.79 4.52 9.57
CA PRO A 286 -14.38 4.40 10.91
C PRO A 286 -15.70 5.16 11.09
N GLU A 287 -15.87 6.29 10.40
CA GLU A 287 -17.04 7.16 10.48
C GLU A 287 -18.12 6.83 9.43
N GLY A 288 -17.97 5.71 8.74
CA GLY A 288 -18.86 5.30 7.64
C GLY A 288 -18.35 5.73 6.27
N GLY A 289 -18.78 4.98 5.25
CA GLY A 289 -18.27 5.11 3.88
C GLY A 289 -17.03 4.26 3.64
N ALA A 290 -16.44 4.40 2.46
CA ALA A 290 -15.24 3.66 2.05
C ALA A 290 -14.31 4.54 1.23
N ALA A 291 -13.01 4.40 1.46
CA ALA A 291 -12.00 4.89 0.54
C ALA A 291 -11.82 3.85 -0.58
N ILE A 292 -11.83 4.30 -1.82
CA ILE A 292 -11.76 3.45 -3.00
C ILE A 292 -10.48 3.76 -3.77
N GLY A 293 -9.78 2.72 -4.21
CA GLY A 293 -8.63 2.83 -5.08
C GLY A 293 -8.53 1.66 -6.05
N THR A 294 -7.44 1.60 -6.78
CA THR A 294 -7.12 0.50 -7.70
C THR A 294 -5.71 -0.01 -7.45
N ILE A 295 -5.52 -1.32 -7.58
CA ILE A 295 -4.19 -1.92 -7.46
C ILE A 295 -3.31 -1.40 -8.59
N ARG A 296 -2.22 -0.72 -8.23
CA ARG A 296 -1.23 -0.20 -9.19
C ARG A 296 -0.04 -1.12 -9.40
N PHE A 297 0.31 -1.87 -8.36
CA PHE A 297 1.50 -2.71 -8.39
C PHE A 297 1.29 -3.95 -7.52
N ILE A 298 1.84 -5.08 -7.94
CA ILE A 298 1.93 -6.30 -7.14
C ILE A 298 3.40 -6.72 -7.17
N ALA A 299 4.00 -6.88 -5.99
CA ALA A 299 5.39 -7.28 -5.87
C ALA A 299 5.59 -8.70 -6.45
N PRO A 300 6.62 -8.91 -7.28
CA PRO A 300 6.89 -10.22 -7.87
C PRO A 300 7.46 -11.24 -6.87
N ASN A 301 7.90 -10.76 -5.72
CA ASN A 301 8.44 -11.57 -4.62
C ASN A 301 7.46 -11.69 -3.46
N VAL A 302 7.61 -12.76 -2.71
CA VAL A 302 6.91 -12.99 -1.44
C VAL A 302 7.87 -12.64 -0.31
N GLY A 303 7.39 -11.84 0.64
CA GLY A 303 8.16 -11.46 1.83
C GLY A 303 8.49 -12.68 2.69
N GLU A 304 9.73 -12.79 3.16
CA GLU A 304 10.19 -13.95 3.94
C GLU A 304 9.50 -14.06 5.31
N GLU A 305 9.30 -12.92 5.97
CA GLU A 305 8.69 -12.89 7.31
C GLU A 305 7.17 -13.08 7.25
N THR A 306 6.48 -12.35 6.38
CA THR A 306 5.02 -12.37 6.28
C THR A 306 4.48 -13.49 5.42
N ARG A 307 5.32 -14.06 4.54
CA ARG A 307 4.95 -15.04 3.52
C ARG A 307 3.80 -14.58 2.62
N THR A 308 3.72 -13.27 2.41
CA THR A 308 2.70 -12.62 1.57
C THR A 308 3.38 -11.80 0.46
N ALA A 309 2.72 -11.65 -0.68
CA ALA A 309 3.08 -10.68 -1.69
C ALA A 309 2.44 -9.35 -1.37
N ARG A 310 3.18 -8.25 -1.59
CA ARG A 310 2.67 -6.90 -1.34
C ARG A 310 2.00 -6.36 -2.60
N ALA A 311 0.73 -5.98 -2.50
CA ALA A 311 0.08 -5.14 -3.49
C ALA A 311 -0.01 -3.70 -3.00
N LEU A 312 0.12 -2.74 -3.93
CA LEU A 312 0.11 -1.32 -3.66
C LEU A 312 -1.09 -0.66 -4.34
N THR A 313 -1.81 0.11 -3.56
CA THR A 313 -2.90 0.98 -4.02
C THR A 313 -2.66 2.39 -3.50
N VAL A 314 -2.96 3.41 -4.31
CA VAL A 314 -2.99 4.81 -3.85
C VAL A 314 -4.44 5.18 -3.53
N LEU A 315 -4.65 5.69 -2.32
CA LEU A 315 -5.95 6.18 -1.85
C LEU A 315 -5.92 7.70 -1.74
N ASP A 316 -7.00 8.34 -2.16
CA ASP A 316 -7.23 9.76 -1.88
C ASP A 316 -7.47 9.97 -0.39
N ASN A 317 -6.86 10.99 0.18
CA ASN A 317 -6.92 11.33 1.60
C ASN A 317 -7.07 12.84 1.84
N ALA A 318 -7.72 13.56 0.93
CA ALA A 318 -7.93 15.00 1.06
C ALA A 318 -8.61 15.38 2.39
N SER A 319 -9.41 14.49 2.97
CA SER A 319 -10.06 14.66 4.28
C SER A 319 -9.18 14.28 5.47
N MET A 320 -7.94 13.81 5.26
CA MET A 320 -6.98 13.34 6.28
C MET A 320 -7.52 12.28 7.25
N ARG A 321 -8.48 11.46 6.80
CA ARG A 321 -9.08 10.39 7.62
C ARG A 321 -8.23 9.13 7.66
N LEU A 322 -7.44 8.90 6.63
CA LEU A 322 -6.53 7.77 6.54
C LEU A 322 -5.18 8.17 7.16
N ARG A 323 -4.83 7.53 8.27
CA ARG A 323 -3.59 7.85 9.00
C ARG A 323 -2.53 6.81 8.67
N PRO A 324 -1.36 7.22 8.14
CA PRO A 324 -0.22 6.32 7.96
C PRO A 324 0.14 5.60 9.26
N GLY A 325 0.51 4.32 9.16
CA GLY A 325 0.76 3.42 10.29
C GLY A 325 -0.48 2.66 10.79
N SER A 326 -1.69 2.95 10.25
CA SER A 326 -2.91 2.24 10.64
C SER A 326 -3.07 0.93 9.88
N PHE A 327 -3.48 -0.12 10.59
CA PHE A 327 -3.89 -1.39 9.99
C PHE A 327 -5.37 -1.39 9.68
N VAL A 328 -5.71 -1.84 8.49
CA VAL A 328 -7.08 -1.86 7.96
C VAL A 328 -7.33 -3.15 7.19
N THR A 329 -8.60 -3.40 6.88
CA THR A 329 -8.98 -4.49 5.97
C THR A 329 -9.24 -3.90 4.57
N ALA A 330 -8.48 -4.38 3.59
CA ALA A 330 -8.67 -4.07 2.18
C ALA A 330 -9.59 -5.12 1.55
N ARG A 331 -10.71 -4.68 1.01
CA ARG A 331 -11.65 -5.52 0.27
C ARG A 331 -11.37 -5.38 -1.22
N ILE A 332 -10.95 -6.47 -1.88
CA ILE A 332 -10.61 -6.49 -3.31
C ILE A 332 -11.71 -7.21 -4.08
N ALA A 333 -12.22 -6.59 -5.15
CA ALA A 333 -13.09 -7.24 -6.12
C ALA A 333 -12.24 -8.16 -7.01
N VAL A 334 -12.26 -9.46 -6.72
CA VAL A 334 -11.41 -10.45 -7.42
C VAL A 334 -12.08 -11.06 -8.64
N GLU A 335 -13.41 -11.01 -8.70
CA GLU A 335 -14.20 -11.53 -9.80
C GLU A 335 -15.47 -10.70 -9.94
N SER A 336 -15.85 -10.38 -11.16
CA SER A 336 -17.14 -9.78 -11.49
C SER A 336 -17.76 -10.60 -12.58
N LYS A 337 -18.88 -11.27 -12.29
CA LYS A 337 -19.59 -12.08 -13.26
C LYS A 337 -21.04 -11.63 -13.41
N MET A 338 -21.56 -11.69 -14.61
CA MET A 338 -22.98 -11.56 -14.84
C MET A 338 -23.65 -12.88 -14.49
N VAL A 339 -24.61 -12.83 -13.57
CA VAL A 339 -25.42 -13.99 -13.18
C VAL A 339 -26.84 -13.80 -13.67
N GLN A 340 -27.51 -14.91 -13.99
CA GLN A 340 -28.87 -14.87 -14.54
C GLN A 340 -29.91 -14.47 -13.51
N VAL A 341 -29.70 -14.89 -12.27
CA VAL A 341 -30.55 -14.52 -11.13
C VAL A 341 -29.68 -14.26 -9.93
N ARG A 342 -29.89 -13.08 -9.31
CA ARG A 342 -29.31 -12.76 -8.00
C ARG A 342 -30.43 -12.32 -7.05
N VAL A 343 -30.32 -12.76 -5.81
CA VAL A 343 -31.25 -12.38 -4.75
C VAL A 343 -30.49 -11.83 -3.56
N PRO A 344 -31.05 -10.86 -2.80
CA PRO A 344 -30.46 -10.48 -1.52
C PRO A 344 -30.41 -11.67 -0.57
N LYS A 345 -29.40 -11.75 0.27
CA LYS A 345 -29.30 -12.81 1.30
C LYS A 345 -30.51 -12.83 2.23
N THR A 346 -31.13 -11.68 2.46
CA THR A 346 -32.34 -11.55 3.29
C THR A 346 -33.56 -12.23 2.73
N ALA A 347 -33.58 -12.54 1.43
CA ALA A 347 -34.66 -13.26 0.76
C ALA A 347 -34.61 -14.77 0.99
N LEU A 348 -33.42 -15.28 1.34
CA LEU A 348 -33.20 -16.72 1.58
C LEU A 348 -33.62 -17.11 3.01
N GLN A 349 -34.36 -18.19 3.11
CA GLN A 349 -34.75 -18.78 4.38
C GLN A 349 -34.48 -20.29 4.37
N SER A 350 -34.31 -20.87 5.55
CA SER A 350 -34.28 -22.33 5.70
C SER A 350 -35.70 -22.81 5.98
N HIS A 351 -36.19 -23.78 5.21
CA HIS A 351 -37.48 -24.41 5.41
C HIS A 351 -37.32 -25.92 5.23
N GLU A 352 -37.74 -26.73 6.21
CA GLU A 352 -37.65 -28.19 6.22
C GLU A 352 -36.24 -28.76 5.91
N GLY A 353 -35.21 -28.02 6.18
CA GLY A 353 -33.82 -28.41 5.94
C GLY A 353 -33.24 -27.84 4.64
N ASP A 354 -34.07 -27.35 3.74
CA ASP A 354 -33.67 -26.75 2.46
C ASP A 354 -33.53 -25.23 2.54
N THR A 355 -32.71 -24.68 1.64
CA THR A 355 -32.67 -23.24 1.41
C THR A 355 -33.72 -22.86 0.41
N VAL A 356 -34.66 -21.97 0.80
CA VAL A 356 -35.79 -21.58 -0.03
C VAL A 356 -35.87 -20.08 -0.28
N VAL A 357 -36.49 -19.67 -1.35
CA VAL A 357 -37.10 -18.35 -1.56
C VAL A 357 -38.60 -18.46 -1.59
N PHE A 358 -39.30 -17.41 -1.17
CA PHE A 358 -40.77 -17.37 -1.32
C PHE A 358 -41.11 -16.76 -2.69
N ALA A 359 -41.46 -17.65 -3.66
CA ALA A 359 -41.88 -17.22 -4.99
C ALA A 359 -43.38 -16.86 -4.98
N ALA A 360 -43.74 -15.81 -5.75
CA ALA A 360 -45.14 -15.42 -5.92
C ALA A 360 -45.80 -16.33 -6.99
N GLY A 361 -46.78 -17.12 -6.58
CA GLY A 361 -47.62 -17.97 -7.45
C GLY A 361 -49.07 -17.51 -7.46
N GLU A 362 -49.94 -18.22 -8.16
CA GLU A 362 -51.38 -17.98 -8.26
C GLU A 362 -52.07 -18.14 -6.90
N ASP A 363 -51.55 -19.03 -6.09
CA ASP A 363 -52.03 -19.34 -4.72
C ASP A 363 -51.35 -18.56 -3.61
N GLY A 364 -50.63 -17.50 -3.91
CA GLY A 364 -49.89 -16.68 -2.93
C GLY A 364 -48.41 -16.97 -2.99
N PHE A 365 -47.72 -16.77 -1.86
CA PHE A 365 -46.27 -17.00 -1.73
C PHE A 365 -45.99 -18.43 -1.31
N VAL A 366 -45.23 -19.16 -2.13
CA VAL A 366 -44.91 -20.57 -1.93
C VAL A 366 -43.40 -20.69 -1.64
N PRO A 367 -42.98 -21.47 -0.62
CA PRO A 367 -41.56 -21.76 -0.40
C PRO A 367 -41.06 -22.64 -1.57
N ARG A 368 -40.05 -22.17 -2.28
CA ARG A 368 -39.44 -22.87 -3.39
C ARG A 368 -37.98 -23.16 -3.08
N PRO A 369 -37.57 -24.42 -3.03
CA PRO A 369 -36.15 -24.77 -2.85
C PRO A 369 -35.30 -24.17 -3.95
N VAL A 370 -34.15 -23.62 -3.57
CA VAL A 370 -33.21 -23.00 -4.51
C VAL A 370 -31.80 -23.54 -4.31
N ARG A 371 -31.12 -23.77 -5.41
CA ARG A 371 -29.70 -24.07 -5.39
C ARG A 371 -28.92 -22.80 -5.58
N THR A 372 -28.12 -22.42 -4.57
CA THR A 372 -27.32 -21.19 -4.60
C THR A 372 -25.93 -21.42 -5.15
N GLY A 373 -25.35 -20.37 -5.74
CA GLY A 373 -24.00 -20.32 -6.26
C GLY A 373 -23.11 -19.36 -5.47
N SER A 374 -22.39 -18.50 -6.20
CA SER A 374 -21.48 -17.49 -5.63
C SER A 374 -22.24 -16.42 -4.84
N SER A 375 -21.56 -15.82 -3.86
CA SER A 375 -22.13 -14.79 -2.98
C SER A 375 -21.11 -13.66 -2.74
N ASN A 376 -21.60 -12.42 -2.58
CA ASN A 376 -20.74 -11.28 -2.30
C ASN A 376 -21.01 -10.58 -0.96
N GLY A 377 -21.73 -11.18 -0.07
CA GLY A 377 -22.10 -10.55 1.18
C GLY A 377 -23.53 -10.04 1.20
N ASP A 378 -23.95 -9.28 0.20
CA ASP A 378 -25.30 -8.70 0.09
C ASP A 378 -26.23 -9.55 -0.79
N PHE A 379 -25.69 -10.10 -1.90
CA PHE A 379 -26.42 -10.90 -2.88
C PHE A 379 -25.84 -12.29 -3.01
N ILE A 380 -26.71 -13.22 -3.40
CA ILE A 380 -26.37 -14.60 -3.74
C ILE A 380 -26.91 -14.92 -5.14
N GLU A 381 -26.10 -15.61 -5.92
CA GLU A 381 -26.50 -16.21 -7.18
C GLU A 381 -27.46 -17.37 -6.92
N VAL A 382 -28.55 -17.42 -7.65
CA VAL A 382 -29.44 -18.59 -7.71
C VAL A 382 -29.16 -19.31 -9.02
N LEU A 383 -28.72 -20.59 -8.90
CA LEU A 383 -28.38 -21.45 -10.04
C LEU A 383 -29.61 -22.21 -10.54
N ASP A 384 -30.55 -22.48 -9.62
CA ASP A 384 -31.76 -23.29 -9.91
C ASP A 384 -32.86 -22.98 -8.91
N GLY A 385 -34.13 -23.19 -9.28
CA GLY A 385 -35.30 -22.97 -8.43
C GLY A 385 -35.96 -21.61 -8.57
N LEU A 386 -35.32 -20.59 -9.18
CA LEU A 386 -35.93 -19.29 -9.47
C LEU A 386 -35.44 -18.79 -10.84
N GLN A 387 -36.35 -18.37 -11.69
CA GLN A 387 -36.05 -17.89 -13.05
C GLN A 387 -36.05 -16.37 -13.13
N SER A 388 -35.29 -15.81 -14.08
CA SER A 388 -35.33 -14.38 -14.37
C SER A 388 -36.75 -13.96 -14.81
N GLY A 389 -37.22 -12.86 -14.22
CA GLY A 389 -38.59 -12.35 -14.43
C GLY A 389 -39.61 -12.84 -13.39
N GLU A 390 -39.33 -13.87 -12.61
CA GLU A 390 -40.23 -14.34 -11.56
C GLU A 390 -40.24 -13.36 -10.37
N ARG A 391 -41.42 -13.22 -9.76
CA ARG A 391 -41.60 -12.41 -8.58
C ARG A 391 -41.35 -13.22 -7.31
N TYR A 392 -40.61 -12.65 -6.35
CA TYR A 392 -40.29 -13.30 -5.09
C TYR A 392 -40.24 -12.30 -3.94
N VAL A 393 -40.29 -12.76 -2.71
CA VAL A 393 -40.17 -11.95 -1.50
C VAL A 393 -38.70 -11.56 -1.32
N GLN A 394 -38.40 -10.29 -1.52
CA GLN A 394 -37.06 -9.71 -1.44
C GLN A 394 -36.70 -9.32 -0.01
N THR A 395 -37.66 -8.74 0.73
CA THR A 395 -37.54 -8.34 2.13
C THR A 395 -38.66 -8.89 2.97
N GLY A 396 -38.45 -9.12 4.27
CA GLY A 396 -39.48 -9.67 5.15
C GLY A 396 -39.73 -11.16 5.01
N ALA A 397 -38.86 -11.92 4.32
CA ALA A 397 -39.00 -13.36 4.12
C ALA A 397 -39.11 -14.14 5.44
N PHE A 398 -38.39 -13.71 6.49
CA PHE A 398 -38.53 -14.31 7.83
C PHE A 398 -39.94 -14.11 8.42
N THR A 399 -40.50 -12.91 8.28
CA THR A 399 -41.85 -12.60 8.75
C THR A 399 -42.89 -13.45 8.02
N LEU A 400 -42.73 -13.61 6.70
CA LEU A 400 -43.60 -14.48 5.91
C LEU A 400 -43.53 -15.94 6.37
N LYS A 401 -42.32 -16.47 6.59
CA LYS A 401 -42.14 -17.81 7.17
C LYS A 401 -42.86 -17.98 8.51
N ALA A 402 -42.78 -16.97 9.38
CA ALA A 402 -43.47 -17.03 10.68
C ALA A 402 -45.00 -17.01 10.54
N GLN A 403 -45.56 -16.30 9.53
CA GLN A 403 -46.99 -16.31 9.26
C GLN A 403 -47.46 -17.67 8.68
N MET A 404 -46.65 -18.29 7.81
CA MET A 404 -46.92 -19.65 7.34
C MET A 404 -47.00 -20.65 8.48
N ALA A 405 -46.02 -20.61 9.37
CA ALA A 405 -46.01 -21.51 10.54
C ALA A 405 -47.26 -21.32 11.43
N LYS A 406 -47.76 -20.07 11.59
CA LYS A 406 -48.99 -19.78 12.32
C LYS A 406 -50.24 -20.32 11.62
N ALA A 407 -50.35 -20.21 10.29
CA ALA A 407 -51.45 -20.71 9.53
C ALA A 407 -51.57 -22.26 9.65
N THR A 408 -50.44 -22.99 9.56
CA THR A 408 -50.37 -24.43 9.71
C THR A 408 -50.75 -24.89 11.11
N PHE A 409 -50.46 -24.11 12.18
CA PHE A 409 -50.89 -24.45 13.57
C PHE A 409 -52.31 -23.97 13.90
N GLY A 410 -52.89 -23.05 13.09
CA GLY A 410 -54.24 -22.50 13.31
C GLY A 410 -55.41 -23.42 12.87
N ASP A 411 -55.22 -24.28 11.87
CA ASP A 411 -56.25 -25.19 11.35
C ASP A 411 -56.35 -26.52 12.14
N GLY A 412 -55.50 -26.73 13.17
CA GLY A 412 -55.49 -27.96 13.96
C GLY A 412 -56.46 -28.01 15.14
N HIS A 413 -57.27 -26.97 15.46
CA HIS A 413 -58.18 -26.94 16.60
C HIS A 413 -59.61 -26.57 16.22
N GLY A 414 -60.18 -27.34 15.34
CA GLY A 414 -61.61 -27.25 15.02
C GLY A 414 -62.28 -28.62 15.03
N HIS A 415 -62.47 -29.19 16.20
CA HIS A 415 -63.48 -30.22 16.48
C HIS A 415 -64.01 -30.08 17.93
#